data_ce1eee5731c65a7c4a564941c0e286a5
#
_entry.id   ce1eee5731c65a7c4a564941c0e286a5
#
_cell.length_a   1.000
_cell.length_b   1.000
_cell.length_c   1.000
_cell.angle_alpha   90.00
_cell.angle_beta   90.00
_cell.angle_gamma   90.00
#
_symmetry.space_group_name_H-M   'P 1'
#
loop_
_entity.id
_entity.type
_entity.pdbx_description
1 polymer ?
#
loop_
_entity_poly.entity_id
_entity_poly.type
_entity_poly.pdbx_seq_one_letter_code
_entity_poly.pdbx_strand_id
1 'polypeptide(L)'
;MSLQWGGDIIIRMKRGLSMKTRLWSVILVFLLVAGTAGMALAAGDGFPPAEGKAVYSFITKDKSYQKWALFPGTLKFYKGQHPHGALLTTYVNDVALGGIEQKVGTLAHGSIIVKENYMPDKTLGAVTVMYRVDGYNQDAGDWFWAKYNADGSIAKEGKVAGCIGCHTAAIKNDWIFTSPVK
;
A
#
# COMPACT_ATOMS: atom_id res chain seq x y z
N MET A 1 -56.59 -55.95 -52.41
CA MET A 1 -57.27 -54.82 -51.78
C MET A 1 -56.17 -53.84 -51.37
N SER A 2 -55.99 -52.96 -52.19
CA SER A 2 -55.80 -51.47 -52.19
C SER A 2 -55.53 -50.84 -50.84
N LEU A 3 -54.49 -50.11 -50.74
CA LEU A 3 -54.62 -48.66 -50.57
C LEU A 3 -53.26 -47.97 -50.59
N GLN A 4 -53.22 -47.04 -51.44
CA GLN A 4 -52.14 -46.12 -51.78
C GLN A 4 -52.22 -44.95 -50.84
N TRP A 5 -51.07 -44.47 -50.30
CA TRP A 5 -50.96 -43.19 -49.65
C TRP A 5 -49.75 -42.43 -50.16
N GLY A 6 -49.99 -41.39 -50.96
CA GLY A 6 -49.01 -40.37 -51.26
C GLY A 6 -48.97 -39.38 -50.12
N GLY A 7 -47.82 -38.90 -49.82
CA GLY A 7 -47.59 -37.83 -48.84
C GLY A 7 -46.51 -36.88 -49.36
N ASP A 8 -46.92 -35.69 -49.81
CA ASP A 8 -46.07 -34.65 -50.33
C ASP A 8 -45.12 -34.11 -49.25
N ILE A 9 -43.84 -34.21 -49.51
CA ILE A 9 -42.83 -33.58 -48.67
C ILE A 9 -42.64 -32.16 -49.13
N ILE A 10 -43.21 -31.20 -48.39
CA ILE A 10 -42.96 -29.78 -48.56
C ILE A 10 -41.55 -29.44 -48.03
N ILE A 11 -40.61 -29.28 -48.95
CA ILE A 11 -39.26 -28.79 -48.60
C ILE A 11 -39.37 -27.29 -48.36
N ARG A 12 -39.37 -26.92 -47.08
CA ARG A 12 -39.34 -25.51 -46.65
C ARG A 12 -37.92 -24.98 -46.82
N MET A 13 -37.65 -24.24 -47.87
CA MET A 13 -36.39 -23.55 -48.10
C MET A 13 -36.13 -22.55 -46.96
N LYS A 14 -35.17 -22.86 -46.08
CA LYS A 14 -34.62 -21.88 -45.16
C LYS A 14 -33.81 -20.88 -45.97
N ARG A 15 -34.28 -19.65 -46.09
CA ARG A 15 -33.50 -18.54 -46.63
C ARG A 15 -32.27 -18.35 -45.79
N GLY A 16 -31.09 -18.66 -46.33
CA GLY A 16 -29.80 -18.39 -45.71
C GLY A 16 -29.61 -16.89 -45.56
N LEU A 17 -29.35 -16.44 -44.37
CA LEU A 17 -28.93 -15.05 -44.12
C LEU A 17 -27.65 -14.79 -44.90
N SER A 18 -27.61 -13.64 -45.60
CA SER A 18 -26.47 -13.22 -46.40
C SER A 18 -25.18 -13.18 -45.58
N MET A 19 -24.08 -13.68 -46.13
CA MET A 19 -22.76 -13.72 -45.52
C MET A 19 -22.30 -12.33 -45.00
N LYS A 20 -22.78 -11.26 -45.60
CA LYS A 20 -22.53 -9.86 -45.20
C LYS A 20 -23.16 -9.55 -43.84
N THR A 21 -24.40 -10.00 -43.57
CA THR A 21 -25.05 -9.76 -42.26
C THR A 21 -24.41 -10.56 -41.14
N ARG A 22 -23.83 -11.74 -41.41
CA ARG A 22 -23.08 -12.53 -40.40
C ARG A 22 -21.76 -11.85 -40.05
N LEU A 23 -21.07 -11.24 -41.02
CA LEU A 23 -19.81 -10.53 -40.80
C LEU A 23 -20.00 -9.31 -39.89
N TRP A 24 -21.08 -8.55 -40.12
CA TRP A 24 -21.43 -7.38 -39.31
C TRP A 24 -21.83 -7.74 -37.88
N SER A 25 -22.54 -8.84 -37.68
CA SER A 25 -22.90 -9.32 -36.32
C SER A 25 -21.69 -9.78 -35.55
N VAL A 26 -20.71 -10.42 -36.18
CA VAL A 26 -19.46 -10.84 -35.52
C VAL A 26 -18.59 -9.62 -35.17
N ILE A 27 -18.52 -8.60 -36.05
CA ILE A 27 -17.76 -7.39 -35.79
C ILE A 27 -18.40 -6.59 -34.62
N LEU A 28 -19.74 -6.51 -34.56
CA LEU A 28 -20.43 -5.81 -33.47
C LEU A 28 -20.22 -6.49 -32.11
N VAL A 29 -20.19 -7.82 -32.07
CA VAL A 29 -19.90 -8.58 -30.83
C VAL A 29 -18.44 -8.41 -30.39
N PHE A 30 -17.48 -8.39 -31.34
CA PHE A 30 -16.08 -8.16 -31.01
C PHE A 30 -15.82 -6.73 -30.51
N LEU A 31 -16.51 -5.72 -31.03
CA LEU A 31 -16.41 -4.34 -30.56
C LEU A 31 -17.03 -4.15 -29.17
N LEU A 32 -18.07 -4.89 -28.81
CA LEU A 32 -18.67 -4.87 -27.46
C LEU A 32 -17.81 -5.56 -26.40
N VAL A 33 -17.05 -6.60 -26.80
CA VAL A 33 -16.14 -7.30 -25.87
C VAL A 33 -14.82 -6.53 -25.67
N ALA A 34 -14.37 -5.74 -26.66
CA ALA A 34 -13.16 -4.92 -26.52
C ALA A 34 -13.37 -3.69 -25.64
N GLY A 35 -14.61 -3.27 -25.36
CA GLY A 35 -14.94 -2.09 -24.54
C GLY A 35 -14.96 -2.33 -23.02
N THR A 36 -14.85 -3.58 -22.57
CA THR A 36 -14.80 -3.94 -21.13
C THR A 36 -13.41 -4.33 -20.64
N ALA A 37 -12.36 -4.04 -21.43
CA ALA A 37 -11.00 -4.13 -20.93
C ALA A 37 -10.78 -3.04 -19.86
N GLY A 38 -11.32 -3.33 -18.72
CA GLY A 38 -10.84 -3.18 -17.40
C GLY A 38 -10.15 -1.87 -17.09
N MET A 39 -10.87 -0.89 -16.60
CA MET A 39 -10.39 -0.23 -15.38
C MET A 39 -10.52 -1.27 -14.26
N ALA A 40 -9.56 -2.18 -14.15
CA ALA A 40 -9.21 -2.75 -12.89
C ALA A 40 -8.65 -1.58 -12.08
N LEU A 41 -9.51 -0.88 -11.34
CA LEU A 41 -9.10 -0.19 -10.13
C LEU A 41 -8.37 -1.28 -9.36
N ALA A 42 -7.05 -1.23 -9.33
CA ALA A 42 -6.28 -1.95 -8.33
C ALA A 42 -6.91 -1.51 -7.01
N ALA A 43 -7.69 -2.38 -6.39
CA ALA A 43 -8.08 -2.22 -5.01
C ALA A 43 -6.74 -2.18 -4.28
N GLY A 44 -6.28 -0.98 -3.95
CA GLY A 44 -5.06 -0.81 -3.18
C GLY A 44 -5.23 -1.63 -1.91
N ASP A 45 -4.15 -2.20 -1.42
CA ASP A 45 -4.09 -2.98 -0.18
C ASP A 45 -4.54 -2.20 1.08
N GLY A 46 -5.12 -1.01 0.90
CA GLY A 46 -5.57 -0.11 1.95
C GLY A 46 -4.46 0.76 2.54
N PHE A 47 -3.25 0.71 1.98
CA PHE A 47 -2.11 1.55 2.36
C PHE A 47 -1.85 2.66 1.34
N PRO A 48 -1.22 3.78 1.75
CA PRO A 48 -0.95 4.88 0.84
C PRO A 48 0.21 4.55 -0.11
N PRO A 49 0.29 5.18 -1.28
CA PRO A 49 1.50 5.13 -2.08
C PRO A 49 2.70 5.70 -1.31
N ALA A 50 3.93 5.26 -1.65
CA ALA A 50 5.18 5.70 -1.03
C ALA A 50 5.54 7.15 -1.43
N GLU A 51 4.69 8.07 -1.06
CA GLU A 51 4.78 9.51 -1.33
C GLU A 51 4.47 10.28 -0.05
N GLY A 52 5.28 11.29 0.30
CA GLY A 52 5.18 11.99 1.57
C GLY A 52 3.82 12.60 1.83
N LYS A 53 3.20 13.23 0.82
CA LYS A 53 1.87 13.82 0.98
C LYS A 53 0.79 12.77 1.25
N ALA A 54 0.84 11.64 0.55
CA ALA A 54 -0.11 10.56 0.71
C ALA A 54 0.06 9.89 2.09
N VAL A 55 1.30 9.58 2.48
CA VAL A 55 1.62 9.01 3.79
C VAL A 55 1.20 9.95 4.93
N TYR A 56 1.47 11.26 4.81
CA TYR A 56 1.05 12.23 5.82
C TYR A 56 -0.47 12.29 5.97
N SER A 57 -1.20 12.34 4.86
CA SER A 57 -2.67 12.32 4.87
C SER A 57 -3.19 11.05 5.55
N PHE A 58 -2.65 9.90 5.17
CA PHE A 58 -3.04 8.62 5.73
C PHE A 58 -2.86 8.56 7.25
N ILE A 59 -1.68 8.93 7.76
CA ILE A 59 -1.40 8.83 9.19
C ILE A 59 -2.10 9.91 10.03
N THR A 60 -2.47 11.05 9.45
CA THR A 60 -3.07 12.15 10.22
C THR A 60 -4.59 12.24 10.07
N LYS A 61 -5.12 12.04 8.86
CA LYS A 61 -6.54 12.20 8.55
C LYS A 61 -7.28 10.87 8.59
N ASP A 62 -6.76 9.86 7.87
CA ASP A 62 -7.49 8.61 7.67
C ASP A 62 -7.35 7.68 8.88
N LYS A 63 -6.17 7.60 9.48
CA LYS A 63 -5.86 6.65 10.56
C LYS A 63 -5.47 7.29 11.90
N SER A 64 -5.22 8.61 11.95
CA SER A 64 -4.93 9.32 13.21
C SER A 64 -3.90 8.60 14.08
N TYR A 65 -2.62 8.56 13.62
CA TYR A 65 -1.54 7.76 14.23
C TYR A 65 -1.39 7.92 15.76
N GLN A 66 -1.79 9.04 16.31
CA GLN A 66 -1.75 9.30 17.75
C GLN A 66 -2.70 8.40 18.56
N LYS A 67 -3.59 7.67 17.90
CA LYS A 67 -4.47 6.63 18.48
C LYS A 67 -3.87 5.23 18.36
N TRP A 68 -2.76 5.07 17.65
CA TRP A 68 -2.08 3.78 17.52
C TRP A 68 -1.37 3.38 18.81
N ALA A 69 -0.95 2.13 18.89
CA ALA A 69 -0.14 1.65 19.99
C ALA A 69 1.20 2.39 20.05
N LEU A 70 1.72 2.57 21.25
CA LEU A 70 3.12 2.96 21.43
C LEU A 70 4.01 1.81 20.98
N PHE A 71 5.20 2.14 20.49
CA PHE A 71 6.20 1.12 20.16
C PHE A 71 6.49 0.27 21.43
N PRO A 72 6.42 -1.07 21.35
CA PRO A 72 6.61 -1.93 22.50
C PRO A 72 7.89 -1.62 23.30
N GLY A 73 7.74 -1.49 24.62
CA GLY A 73 8.83 -1.14 25.52
C GLY A 73 9.15 0.35 25.60
N THR A 74 8.38 1.22 24.96
CA THR A 74 8.57 2.69 25.07
C THR A 74 7.42 3.37 25.79
N LEU A 75 7.68 4.56 26.30
CA LEU A 75 6.69 5.47 26.90
C LEU A 75 6.60 6.73 26.04
N LYS A 76 5.62 7.59 26.31
CA LYS A 76 5.61 8.94 25.74
C LYS A 76 6.76 9.77 26.31
N PHE A 77 7.33 10.62 25.47
CA PHE A 77 8.43 11.54 25.84
C PHE A 77 9.68 10.85 26.41
N TYR A 78 10.00 9.64 25.92
CA TYR A 78 11.27 9.01 26.30
C TYR A 78 12.46 9.79 25.74
N LYS A 79 13.63 9.66 26.39
CA LYS A 79 14.85 10.36 25.98
C LYS A 79 15.27 9.99 24.55
N GLY A 80 15.40 11.00 23.72
CA GLY A 80 15.88 10.86 22.36
C GLY A 80 17.39 10.94 22.23
N GLN A 81 17.88 10.67 21.03
CA GLN A 81 19.27 10.77 20.61
C GLN A 81 19.33 11.45 19.25
N HIS A 82 20.39 12.25 19.05
CA HIS A 82 20.68 12.89 17.76
C HIS A 82 20.73 11.81 16.65
N PRO A 83 20.12 12.06 15.46
CA PRO A 83 19.57 13.33 14.96
C PRO A 83 18.08 13.54 15.26
N HIS A 84 17.48 12.73 16.11
CA HIS A 84 16.10 12.88 16.54
C HIS A 84 15.97 13.93 17.66
N GLY A 85 14.73 14.22 18.09
CA GLY A 85 14.46 15.19 19.16
C GLY A 85 15.05 14.82 20.50
N ALA A 86 15.07 15.75 21.43
CA ALA A 86 15.50 15.53 22.81
C ALA A 86 14.58 14.53 23.55
N LEU A 87 13.29 14.58 23.23
CA LEU A 87 12.28 13.67 23.71
C LEU A 87 11.53 13.07 22.53
N LEU A 88 11.12 11.82 22.65
CA LEU A 88 10.48 11.06 21.59
C LEU A 88 9.19 10.38 22.06
N THR A 89 8.21 10.29 21.16
CA THR A 89 7.10 9.36 21.31
C THR A 89 7.00 8.57 20.00
N THR A 90 6.99 7.25 20.07
CA THR A 90 6.93 6.40 18.87
C THR A 90 5.65 5.58 18.86
N TYR A 91 4.94 5.64 17.75
CA TYR A 91 3.71 4.89 17.51
C TYR A 91 3.93 3.88 16.39
N VAL A 92 3.18 2.80 16.43
CA VAL A 92 3.18 1.75 15.40
C VAL A 92 1.75 1.41 15.02
N ASN A 93 1.51 1.19 13.72
CA ASN A 93 0.21 0.65 13.29
C ASN A 93 0.09 -0.85 13.62
N ASP A 94 -1.10 -1.42 13.47
CA ASP A 94 -1.39 -2.80 13.85
C ASP A 94 -0.50 -3.81 13.11
N VAL A 95 -0.13 -3.55 11.85
CA VAL A 95 0.76 -4.42 11.06
C VAL A 95 2.16 -4.46 11.67
N ALA A 96 2.72 -3.29 11.97
CA ALA A 96 4.04 -3.20 12.60
C ALA A 96 4.01 -3.76 14.04
N LEU A 97 2.96 -3.47 14.81
CA LEU A 97 2.80 -3.99 16.17
C LEU A 97 2.82 -5.51 16.18
N GLY A 98 1.97 -6.14 15.36
CA GLY A 98 1.88 -7.59 15.26
C GLY A 98 3.22 -8.24 14.88
N GLY A 99 3.96 -7.66 13.94
CA GLY A 99 5.28 -8.16 13.55
C GLY A 99 6.33 -8.02 14.65
N ILE A 100 6.33 -6.90 15.39
CA ILE A 100 7.25 -6.67 16.52
C ILE A 100 6.97 -7.64 17.67
N GLU A 101 5.72 -7.81 18.07
CA GLU A 101 5.32 -8.70 19.16
C GLU A 101 5.61 -10.17 18.85
N GLN A 102 5.42 -10.59 17.60
CA GLN A 102 5.70 -11.95 17.14
C GLN A 102 7.19 -12.19 16.82
N LYS A 103 8.02 -11.14 16.84
CA LYS A 103 9.46 -11.21 16.50
C LYS A 103 9.72 -11.83 15.14
N VAL A 104 8.99 -11.38 14.12
CA VAL A 104 9.03 -11.98 12.77
C VAL A 104 10.36 -11.77 12.02
N GLY A 105 11.23 -10.94 12.54
CA GLY A 105 12.55 -10.64 11.96
C GLY A 105 12.54 -9.57 10.89
N THR A 106 11.54 -9.55 10.04
CA THR A 106 11.32 -8.54 8.98
C THR A 106 9.85 -8.17 8.96
N LEU A 107 9.54 -6.89 9.11
CA LEU A 107 8.17 -6.42 9.15
C LEU A 107 7.52 -6.51 7.75
N ALA A 108 6.22 -6.75 7.73
CA ALA A 108 5.46 -6.91 6.49
C ALA A 108 5.20 -5.56 5.78
N HIS A 109 4.87 -5.63 4.50
CA HIS A 109 4.28 -4.51 3.75
C HIS A 109 3.15 -3.86 4.55
N GLY A 110 3.05 -2.54 4.50
CA GLY A 110 2.06 -1.80 5.28
C GLY A 110 2.48 -1.48 6.71
N SER A 111 3.63 -1.97 7.21
CA SER A 111 4.15 -1.59 8.52
C SER A 111 4.53 -0.11 8.54
N ILE A 112 3.96 0.66 9.47
CA ILE A 112 4.25 2.08 9.63
C ILE A 112 4.67 2.36 11.07
N ILE A 113 5.82 3.03 11.21
CA ILE A 113 6.36 3.52 12.48
C ILE A 113 6.42 5.04 12.40
N VAL A 114 5.73 5.72 13.30
CA VAL A 114 5.68 7.19 13.38
C VAL A 114 6.36 7.63 14.66
N LYS A 115 7.35 8.52 14.55
CA LYS A 115 8.09 9.05 15.67
C LYS A 115 7.94 10.57 15.75
N GLU A 116 7.31 11.04 16.80
CA GLU A 116 7.28 12.46 17.17
C GLU A 116 8.62 12.84 17.83
N ASN A 117 9.21 13.90 17.33
CA ASN A 117 10.49 14.42 17.76
C ASN A 117 10.25 15.76 18.45
N TYR A 118 10.49 15.81 19.76
CA TYR A 118 10.21 16.96 20.60
C TYR A 118 11.47 17.67 21.05
N MET A 119 11.34 18.97 21.26
CA MET A 119 12.30 19.80 21.95
C MET A 119 12.30 19.48 23.46
N PRO A 120 13.29 19.94 24.25
CA PRO A 120 13.32 19.71 25.70
C PRO A 120 12.09 20.21 26.47
N ASP A 121 11.46 21.27 25.97
CA ASP A 121 10.22 21.85 26.51
C ASP A 121 8.94 21.12 26.09
N LYS A 122 9.07 20.00 25.40
CA LYS A 122 8.00 19.19 24.81
C LYS A 122 7.26 19.84 23.64
N THR A 123 7.83 20.89 23.04
CA THR A 123 7.31 21.43 21.77
C THR A 123 7.63 20.45 20.64
N LEU A 124 6.65 20.11 19.80
CA LEU A 124 6.85 19.25 18.65
C LEU A 124 7.77 19.94 17.63
N GLY A 125 8.91 19.34 17.33
CA GLY A 125 9.85 19.86 16.34
C GLY A 125 9.69 19.21 14.96
N ALA A 126 9.38 17.91 14.93
CA ALA A 126 9.21 17.17 13.68
C ALA A 126 8.49 15.84 13.90
N VAL A 127 7.94 15.27 12.82
CA VAL A 127 7.46 13.90 12.76
C VAL A 127 8.31 13.14 11.75
N THR A 128 8.87 11.99 12.13
CA THR A 128 9.60 11.11 11.22
C THR A 128 8.85 9.78 11.06
N VAL A 129 8.85 9.26 9.84
CA VAL A 129 8.11 8.06 9.48
C VAL A 129 9.02 7.07 8.77
N MET A 130 8.90 5.80 9.15
CA MET A 130 9.34 4.64 8.40
C MET A 130 8.08 3.91 7.92
N TYR A 131 7.97 3.66 6.62
CA TYR A 131 6.84 2.93 6.03
C TYR A 131 7.39 1.85 5.11
N ARG A 132 7.03 0.59 5.38
CA ARG A 132 7.48 -0.56 4.60
C ARG A 132 6.62 -0.74 3.37
N VAL A 133 7.27 -0.76 2.20
CA VAL A 133 6.63 -0.95 0.90
C VAL A 133 7.43 -1.97 0.10
N ASP A 134 6.88 -3.14 -0.09
CA ASP A 134 7.55 -4.25 -0.77
C ASP A 134 8.08 -3.84 -2.15
N GLY A 135 9.34 -4.14 -2.42
CA GLY A 135 10.02 -3.81 -3.69
C GLY A 135 10.42 -2.34 -3.86
N TYR A 136 10.15 -1.48 -2.87
CA TYR A 136 10.44 -0.04 -2.97
C TYR A 136 11.93 0.27 -2.97
N ASN A 137 12.68 -0.35 -2.06
CA ASN A 137 14.11 -0.09 -1.87
C ASN A 137 14.82 -1.29 -1.21
N GLN A 138 14.94 -2.38 -1.96
CA GLN A 138 15.43 -3.66 -1.46
C GLN A 138 16.80 -3.56 -0.77
N ASP A 139 17.70 -2.70 -1.26
CA ASP A 139 19.02 -2.46 -0.67
C ASP A 139 18.96 -1.80 0.72
N ALA A 140 17.82 -1.22 1.08
CA ALA A 140 17.60 -0.53 2.35
C ALA A 140 16.32 -1.03 3.04
N GLY A 141 16.02 -2.33 2.94
CA GLY A 141 14.95 -3.01 3.65
C GLY A 141 13.55 -2.57 3.25
N ASP A 142 13.38 -2.12 2.01
CA ASP A 142 12.08 -1.67 1.46
C ASP A 142 11.39 -0.56 2.28
N TRP A 143 12.17 0.20 3.05
CA TRP A 143 11.66 1.31 3.83
C TRP A 143 11.57 2.59 3.00
N PHE A 144 10.36 3.17 2.93
CA PHE A 144 10.13 4.58 2.60
C PHE A 144 10.34 5.42 3.86
N TRP A 145 11.06 6.53 3.72
CA TRP A 145 11.40 7.44 4.82
C TRP A 145 10.75 8.80 4.61
N ALA A 146 10.21 9.39 5.67
CA ALA A 146 9.74 10.75 5.62
C ALA A 146 10.07 11.51 6.90
N LYS A 147 10.30 12.82 6.74
CA LYS A 147 10.36 13.80 7.83
C LYS A 147 9.46 14.95 7.49
N TYR A 148 8.56 15.25 8.40
CA TYR A 148 7.66 16.39 8.35
C TYR A 148 8.06 17.41 9.43
N ASN A 149 7.97 18.69 9.12
CA ASN A 149 8.07 19.75 10.10
C ASN A 149 6.84 19.73 11.03
N ALA A 150 6.86 20.50 12.12
CA ALA A 150 5.75 20.55 13.07
C ALA A 150 4.43 21.02 12.44
N ASP A 151 4.49 21.83 11.38
CA ASP A 151 3.34 22.29 10.61
C ASP A 151 2.82 21.29 9.57
N GLY A 152 3.46 20.12 9.47
CA GLY A 152 3.11 19.05 8.52
C GLY A 152 3.74 19.21 7.13
N SER A 153 4.50 20.27 6.87
CA SER A 153 5.23 20.41 5.61
C SER A 153 6.34 19.36 5.49
N ILE A 154 6.57 18.86 4.27
CA ILE A 154 7.56 17.82 4.01
C ILE A 154 8.97 18.41 4.02
N ALA A 155 9.80 17.96 4.95
CA ALA A 155 11.21 18.32 5.02
C ALA A 155 12.08 17.35 4.20
N LYS A 156 11.75 16.06 4.22
CA LYS A 156 12.43 14.98 3.46
C LYS A 156 11.47 13.86 3.20
N GLU A 157 11.62 13.17 2.07
CA GLU A 157 10.87 11.96 1.74
C GLU A 157 11.62 11.05 0.78
N GLY A 158 11.22 9.79 0.73
CA GLY A 158 11.70 8.81 -0.23
C GLY A 158 12.88 7.99 0.29
N LYS A 159 13.85 7.71 -0.58
CA LYS A 159 15.11 7.00 -0.27
C LYS A 159 16.13 7.96 0.37
N VAL A 160 15.81 8.48 1.55
CA VAL A 160 16.57 9.53 2.22
C VAL A 160 17.92 9.01 2.71
N ALA A 161 19.00 9.32 2.01
CA ALA A 161 20.34 8.82 2.29
C ALA A 161 20.79 9.00 3.75
N GLY A 162 20.48 10.16 4.38
CA GLY A 162 20.82 10.40 5.78
C GLY A 162 20.07 9.51 6.78
N CYS A 163 18.80 9.16 6.49
CA CYS A 163 18.05 8.21 7.31
C CYS A 163 18.62 6.80 7.14
N ILE A 164 18.76 6.37 5.89
CA ILE A 164 19.28 5.06 5.52
C ILE A 164 20.66 4.84 6.12
N GLY A 165 21.61 5.79 5.92
CA GLY A 165 22.97 5.67 6.40
C GLY A 165 23.08 5.49 7.91
N CYS A 166 22.28 6.22 8.70
CA CYS A 166 22.23 6.05 10.15
C CYS A 166 21.60 4.70 10.53
N HIS A 167 20.46 4.35 9.94
CA HIS A 167 19.71 3.13 10.26
C HIS A 167 20.37 1.85 9.76
N THR A 168 21.38 1.92 8.88
CA THR A 168 22.23 0.78 8.50
C THR A 168 22.87 0.09 9.72
N ALA A 169 23.16 0.82 10.81
CA ALA A 169 23.67 0.23 12.03
C ALA A 169 22.69 -0.77 12.69
N ALA A 170 21.39 -0.70 12.34
CA ALA A 170 20.35 -1.59 12.83
C ALA A 170 19.81 -2.57 11.75
N ILE A 171 20.56 -2.80 10.68
CA ILE A 171 20.13 -3.65 9.54
C ILE A 171 19.74 -5.07 9.99
N LYS A 172 20.45 -5.62 10.98
CA LYS A 172 20.15 -6.95 11.52
C LYS A 172 18.83 -7.02 12.30
N ASN A 173 18.26 -5.87 12.65
CA ASN A 173 16.99 -5.71 13.34
C ASN A 173 15.98 -4.95 12.47
N ASP A 174 15.96 -5.25 11.16
CA ASP A 174 15.07 -4.63 10.18
C ASP A 174 15.13 -3.10 10.16
N TRP A 175 16.35 -2.53 10.33
CA TRP A 175 16.61 -1.08 10.35
C TRP A 175 16.00 -0.34 11.56
N ILE A 176 15.58 -1.07 12.62
CA ILE A 176 14.87 -0.53 13.78
C ILE A 176 15.78 -0.56 15.00
N PHE A 177 15.95 0.58 15.68
CA PHE A 177 16.78 0.70 16.89
C PHE A 177 16.05 0.38 18.19
N THR A 178 14.72 0.49 18.23
CA THR A 178 13.95 0.64 19.47
C THR A 178 13.78 -0.66 20.24
N SER A 179 13.49 -1.77 19.60
CA SER A 179 13.33 -3.09 20.24
C SER A 179 13.64 -4.20 19.25
N PRO A 180 14.00 -5.39 19.72
CA PRO A 180 14.22 -6.53 18.83
C PRO A 180 12.96 -6.88 18.05
N VAL A 181 13.10 -6.93 16.72
CA VAL A 181 12.10 -7.47 15.78
C VAL A 181 12.37 -8.96 15.53
N LYS A 182 13.49 -9.46 16.07
CA LYS A 182 13.95 -10.86 15.98
C LYS A 182 13.99 -11.50 17.35
#